data_e91f1752839284e9298d047119a91c95
#
_entry.id   e91f1752839284e9298d047119a91c95
#
_cell.length_a   1.000
_cell.length_b   1.000
_cell.length_c   1.000
_cell.angle_alpha   90.00
_cell.angle_beta   90.00
_cell.angle_gamma   90.00
#
_symmetry.space_group_name_H-M   'P 1'
#
loop_
_entity.id
_entity.type
_entity.pdbx_description
1 polymer ?
#
loop_
_entity_poly.entity_id
_entity_poly.type
_entity_poly.pdbx_seq_one_letter_code
_entity_poly.pdbx_strand_id
1 'polypeptide(L)'
;MVRKIKIEKRCKKKKMKQRRFTNKKLIALMLPLAVDQLLNSFMGTVDTLVVSNLGSAAISAVSLVDSINILVVQAFFALASGGTVVCSHYLGCEKKERATNAARQLVFITFAMSLVIAIACHLFSNQLLGVIFGQVEPAVMDNAKKYFFFSAMSYPFIALYDDGACILRAQENSKLPMQISFVANGINVALNLIFVWVLHLGVAGSSAATMIARAFAMVAVLYKLRNPKMKIQLRDYFSIRPEWEEIKRILHIGVPSGIENGMFQFGKLAIQSTVSLMGTAAIAAQGMTNIIE
;
A
#
# COMPACT_ATOMS: atom_id res chain seq x y z
N MET A 1 -28.18 -23.85 -4.87
CA MET A 1 -27.57 -23.80 -6.21
C MET A 1 -28.42 -22.99 -7.19
N VAL A 2 -29.68 -23.26 -7.39
CA VAL A 2 -30.61 -22.59 -8.33
C VAL A 2 -30.79 -21.07 -8.06
N ARG A 3 -30.81 -20.63 -6.82
CA ARG A 3 -30.86 -19.20 -6.43
C ARG A 3 -29.61 -18.41 -6.83
N LYS A 4 -28.40 -19.03 -6.76
CA LYS A 4 -27.12 -18.46 -7.21
C LYS A 4 -27.13 -18.19 -8.72
N ILE A 5 -27.58 -19.17 -9.52
CA ILE A 5 -27.64 -19.07 -10.99
C ILE A 5 -28.66 -18.01 -11.45
N LYS A 6 -29.78 -17.86 -10.75
CA LYS A 6 -30.82 -16.86 -11.05
C LYS A 6 -30.33 -15.43 -10.73
N ILE A 7 -29.49 -15.27 -9.73
CA ILE A 7 -28.87 -13.99 -9.35
C ILE A 7 -27.81 -13.56 -10.36
N GLU A 8 -26.95 -14.49 -10.79
CA GLU A 8 -25.95 -14.26 -11.84
C GLU A 8 -26.61 -13.92 -13.20
N LYS A 9 -27.67 -14.63 -13.57
CA LYS A 9 -28.44 -14.34 -14.79
C LYS A 9 -29.14 -12.98 -14.74
N ARG A 10 -29.64 -12.54 -13.57
CA ARG A 10 -30.23 -11.20 -13.40
C ARG A 10 -29.17 -10.08 -13.47
N CYS A 11 -28.00 -10.29 -12.90
CA CYS A 11 -26.87 -9.37 -13.04
C CYS A 11 -26.39 -9.28 -14.49
N LYS A 12 -26.28 -10.42 -15.21
CA LYS A 12 -25.96 -10.48 -16.64
C LYS A 12 -27.00 -9.77 -17.51
N LYS A 13 -28.29 -9.92 -17.22
CA LYS A 13 -29.37 -9.28 -18.00
C LYS A 13 -29.46 -7.77 -17.77
N LYS A 14 -29.16 -7.24 -16.57
CA LYS A 14 -29.04 -5.81 -16.31
C LYS A 14 -27.76 -5.19 -16.89
N LYS A 15 -26.69 -5.99 -17.08
CA LYS A 15 -25.46 -5.57 -17.78
C LYS A 15 -25.68 -5.18 -19.24
N MET A 16 -26.73 -5.67 -19.90
CA MET A 16 -27.01 -5.34 -21.29
C MET A 16 -27.63 -3.95 -21.53
N LYS A 17 -28.06 -3.23 -20.49
CA LYS A 17 -28.22 -1.78 -20.57
C LYS A 17 -26.87 -1.14 -20.25
N GLN A 18 -25.92 -1.29 -21.18
CA GLN A 18 -24.58 -0.68 -21.12
C GLN A 18 -24.75 0.81 -20.81
N ARG A 19 -24.45 1.21 -19.56
CA ARG A 19 -23.93 2.54 -19.29
C ARG A 19 -22.53 2.57 -19.93
N ARG A 20 -22.47 2.94 -21.22
CA ARG A 20 -21.19 3.23 -21.87
C ARG A 20 -20.53 4.31 -21.05
N PHE A 21 -19.36 4.01 -20.47
CA PHE A 21 -18.54 5.02 -19.86
C PHE A 21 -18.25 6.07 -20.94
N THR A 22 -18.74 7.27 -20.77
CA THR A 22 -18.38 8.37 -21.65
C THR A 22 -16.90 8.65 -21.48
N ASN A 23 -16.15 8.91 -22.56
CA ASN A 23 -14.71 9.21 -22.50
C ASN A 23 -14.39 10.28 -21.45
N LYS A 24 -15.25 11.28 -21.32
CA LYS A 24 -15.15 12.33 -20.27
C LYS A 24 -15.16 11.76 -18.84
N LYS A 25 -15.99 10.74 -18.58
CA LYS A 25 -16.07 10.09 -17.27
C LYS A 25 -14.86 9.21 -17.02
N LEU A 26 -14.36 8.53 -18.06
CA LEU A 26 -13.16 7.72 -17.98
C LEU A 26 -11.93 8.58 -17.64
N ILE A 27 -11.74 9.68 -18.37
CA ILE A 27 -10.66 10.65 -18.10
C ILE A 27 -10.76 11.22 -16.68
N ALA A 28 -11.96 11.56 -16.23
CA ALA A 28 -12.19 12.08 -14.88
C ALA A 28 -11.86 11.09 -13.76
N LEU A 29 -11.84 9.78 -14.03
CA LEU A 29 -11.41 8.74 -13.11
C LEU A 29 -9.92 8.43 -13.23
N MET A 30 -9.38 8.43 -14.46
CA MET A 30 -7.99 8.07 -14.72
C MET A 30 -7.03 9.20 -14.36
N LEU A 31 -7.38 10.46 -14.63
CA LEU A 31 -6.50 11.61 -14.38
C LEU A 31 -6.08 11.73 -12.89
N PRO A 32 -7.00 11.63 -11.90
CA PRO A 32 -6.59 11.65 -10.50
C PRO A 32 -5.68 10.47 -10.11
N LEU A 33 -5.87 9.29 -10.73
CA LEU A 33 -5.00 8.13 -10.50
C LEU A 33 -3.59 8.37 -11.04
N ALA A 34 -3.47 8.93 -12.25
CA ALA A 34 -2.19 9.27 -12.84
C ALA A 34 -1.45 10.33 -12.00
N VAL A 35 -2.16 11.35 -11.55
CA VAL A 35 -1.59 12.38 -10.66
C VAL A 35 -1.15 11.76 -9.33
N ASP A 36 -1.93 10.87 -8.74
CA ASP A 36 -1.59 10.15 -7.49
C ASP A 36 -0.29 9.35 -7.66
N GLN A 37 -0.13 8.62 -8.78
CA GLN A 37 1.10 7.88 -9.09
C GLN A 37 2.32 8.80 -9.29
N LEU A 38 2.15 9.91 -10.00
CA LEU A 38 3.23 10.89 -10.15
C LEU A 38 3.64 11.51 -8.82
N LEU A 39 2.69 11.83 -7.95
CA LEU A 39 2.97 12.34 -6.60
C LEU A 39 3.72 11.33 -5.75
N ASN A 40 3.33 10.06 -5.79
CA ASN A 40 4.02 9.00 -5.04
C ASN A 40 5.45 8.77 -5.56
N SER A 41 5.64 8.79 -6.88
CA SER A 41 6.98 8.69 -7.48
C SER A 41 7.87 9.88 -7.10
N PHE A 42 7.33 11.10 -7.18
CA PHE A 42 8.03 12.31 -6.76
C PHE A 42 8.42 12.29 -5.27
N MET A 43 7.55 11.75 -4.42
CA MET A 43 7.82 11.57 -2.99
C MET A 43 8.99 10.64 -2.73
N GLY A 44 9.05 9.48 -3.40
CA GLY A 44 10.19 8.57 -3.29
C GLY A 44 11.51 9.26 -3.64
N THR A 45 11.49 10.13 -4.66
CA THR A 45 12.65 10.94 -5.04
C THR A 45 13.06 11.92 -3.93
N VAL A 46 12.08 12.62 -3.34
CA VAL A 46 12.35 13.58 -2.23
C VAL A 46 12.89 12.85 -1.00
N ASP A 47 12.29 11.74 -0.61
CA ASP A 47 12.75 10.93 0.54
C ASP A 47 14.20 10.49 0.35
N THR A 48 14.56 10.01 -0.85
CA THR A 48 15.94 9.62 -1.16
C THR A 48 16.90 10.80 -1.18
N LEU A 49 16.48 11.96 -1.70
CA LEU A 49 17.29 13.19 -1.66
C LEU A 49 17.54 13.64 -0.22
N VAL A 50 16.58 13.55 0.67
CA VAL A 50 16.75 13.87 2.09
C VAL A 50 17.76 12.91 2.74
N VAL A 51 17.63 11.60 2.47
CA VAL A 51 18.52 10.58 3.02
C VAL A 51 19.92 10.64 2.41
N SER A 52 20.07 11.09 1.15
CA SER A 52 21.37 11.16 0.48
C SER A 52 22.37 12.08 1.21
N ASN A 53 21.88 13.08 1.91
CA ASN A 53 22.71 13.96 2.73
C ASN A 53 23.31 13.29 3.99
N LEU A 54 22.80 12.09 4.35
CA LEU A 54 23.30 11.30 5.49
C LEU A 54 24.46 10.36 5.11
N GLY A 55 24.83 10.33 3.82
CA GLY A 55 25.94 9.53 3.30
C GLY A 55 25.52 8.21 2.64
N SER A 56 26.49 7.56 2.00
CA SER A 56 26.26 6.35 1.17
C SER A 56 25.72 5.17 1.99
N ALA A 57 26.14 5.01 3.24
CA ALA A 57 25.64 3.95 4.11
C ALA A 57 24.15 4.10 4.44
N ALA A 58 23.66 5.33 4.56
CA ALA A 58 22.25 5.61 4.80
C ALA A 58 21.41 5.32 3.55
N ILE A 59 21.85 5.75 2.37
CA ILE A 59 21.17 5.46 1.10
C ILE A 59 21.09 3.94 0.87
N SER A 60 22.20 3.24 1.08
CA SER A 60 22.27 1.79 0.94
C SER A 60 21.30 1.09 1.87
N ALA A 61 21.24 1.49 3.14
CA ALA A 61 20.35 0.92 4.13
C ALA A 61 18.87 1.10 3.73
N VAL A 62 18.49 2.31 3.32
CA VAL A 62 17.12 2.61 2.86
C VAL A 62 16.77 1.80 1.62
N SER A 63 17.65 1.77 0.61
CA SER A 63 17.43 1.01 -0.63
C SER A 63 17.21 -0.49 -0.38
N LEU A 64 17.99 -1.09 0.54
CA LEU A 64 17.82 -2.49 0.92
C LEU A 64 16.47 -2.75 1.56
N VAL A 65 16.11 -1.95 2.55
CA VAL A 65 14.84 -2.08 3.27
C VAL A 65 13.65 -1.78 2.37
N ASP A 66 13.74 -0.80 1.48
CA ASP A 66 12.66 -0.46 0.56
C ASP A 66 12.36 -1.59 -0.43
N SER A 67 13.36 -2.39 -0.80
CA SER A 67 13.12 -3.59 -1.61
C SER A 67 12.19 -4.59 -0.90
N ILE A 68 12.31 -4.74 0.42
CA ILE A 68 11.40 -5.56 1.23
C ILE A 68 10.05 -4.87 1.38
N ASN A 69 10.04 -3.56 1.68
CA ASN A 69 8.84 -2.76 1.85
C ASN A 69 7.93 -2.84 0.61
N ILE A 70 8.51 -2.69 -0.58
CA ILE A 70 7.77 -2.75 -1.85
C ILE A 70 7.09 -4.12 -2.00
N LEU A 71 7.79 -5.22 -1.72
CA LEU A 71 7.23 -6.56 -1.81
C LEU A 71 6.02 -6.73 -0.86
N VAL A 72 6.15 -6.30 0.38
CA VAL A 72 5.08 -6.38 1.39
C VAL A 72 3.89 -5.49 1.01
N VAL A 73 4.14 -4.25 0.59
CA VAL A 73 3.09 -3.31 0.17
C VAL A 73 2.35 -3.81 -1.06
N GLN A 74 3.04 -4.44 -2.03
CA GLN A 74 2.38 -5.03 -3.20
C GLN A 74 1.45 -6.19 -2.82
N ALA A 75 1.78 -6.95 -1.78
CA ALA A 75 0.87 -7.99 -1.28
C ALA A 75 -0.42 -7.37 -0.69
N PHE A 76 -0.32 -6.27 0.07
CA PHE A 76 -1.50 -5.55 0.58
C PHE A 76 -2.31 -4.93 -0.56
N PHE A 77 -1.66 -4.30 -1.52
CA PHE A 77 -2.33 -3.71 -2.69
C PHE A 77 -3.07 -4.76 -3.52
N ALA A 78 -2.52 -5.96 -3.65
CA ALA A 78 -3.20 -7.07 -4.34
C ALA A 78 -4.49 -7.49 -3.64
N LEU A 79 -4.50 -7.55 -2.30
CA LEU A 79 -5.71 -7.81 -1.52
C LEU A 79 -6.73 -6.69 -1.68
N ALA A 80 -6.30 -5.44 -1.55
CA ALA A 80 -7.13 -4.27 -1.74
C ALA A 80 -7.76 -4.23 -3.15
N SER A 81 -6.99 -4.58 -4.18
CA SER A 81 -7.44 -4.72 -5.56
C SER A 81 -8.53 -5.80 -5.70
N GLY A 82 -8.32 -6.99 -5.10
CA GLY A 82 -9.32 -8.06 -5.05
C GLY A 82 -10.63 -7.60 -4.43
N GLY A 83 -10.53 -6.89 -3.29
CA GLY A 83 -11.68 -6.28 -2.62
C GLY A 83 -12.39 -5.23 -3.47
N THR A 84 -11.62 -4.39 -4.20
CA THR A 84 -12.17 -3.41 -5.13
C THR A 84 -13.06 -4.06 -6.20
N VAL A 85 -12.60 -5.16 -6.79
CA VAL A 85 -13.36 -5.89 -7.82
C VAL A 85 -14.66 -6.44 -7.24
N VAL A 86 -14.64 -7.04 -6.04
CA VAL A 86 -15.82 -7.57 -5.37
C VAL A 86 -16.81 -6.44 -5.02
N CYS A 87 -16.34 -5.34 -4.44
CA CYS A 87 -17.15 -4.18 -4.09
C CYS A 87 -17.77 -3.54 -5.34
N SER A 88 -17.00 -3.33 -6.39
CA SER A 88 -17.46 -2.75 -7.66
C SER A 88 -18.52 -3.64 -8.33
N HIS A 89 -18.34 -4.97 -8.26
CA HIS A 89 -19.32 -5.92 -8.77
C HIS A 89 -20.66 -5.81 -8.04
N TYR A 90 -20.64 -5.74 -6.69
CA TYR A 90 -21.86 -5.58 -5.90
C TYR A 90 -22.53 -4.23 -6.13
N LEU A 91 -21.76 -3.16 -6.24
CA LEU A 91 -22.28 -1.83 -6.57
C LEU A 91 -22.93 -1.80 -7.97
N GLY A 92 -22.31 -2.47 -8.95
CA GLY A 92 -22.87 -2.61 -10.28
C GLY A 92 -24.18 -3.41 -10.33
N CYS A 93 -24.40 -4.29 -9.33
CA CYS A 93 -25.64 -5.04 -9.12
C CYS A 93 -26.64 -4.30 -8.22
N GLU A 94 -26.37 -3.06 -7.82
CA GLU A 94 -27.19 -2.25 -6.89
C GLU A 94 -27.36 -2.86 -5.49
N LYS A 95 -26.46 -3.77 -5.08
CA LYS A 95 -26.47 -4.45 -3.77
C LYS A 95 -25.57 -3.74 -2.78
N LYS A 96 -25.96 -2.54 -2.34
CA LYS A 96 -25.16 -1.69 -1.46
C LYS A 96 -24.77 -2.36 -0.13
N GLU A 97 -25.71 -3.09 0.50
CA GLU A 97 -25.45 -3.78 1.77
C GLU A 97 -24.35 -4.84 1.63
N ARG A 98 -24.39 -5.64 0.54
CA ARG A 98 -23.32 -6.62 0.28
C ARG A 98 -22.00 -5.98 -0.09
N ALA A 99 -22.03 -4.85 -0.82
CA ALA A 99 -20.81 -4.09 -1.09
C ALA A 99 -20.18 -3.55 0.19
N THR A 100 -21.01 -3.06 1.12
CA THR A 100 -20.56 -2.57 2.42
C THR A 100 -20.00 -3.73 3.28
N ASN A 101 -20.65 -4.89 3.25
CA ASN A 101 -20.17 -6.07 3.97
C ASN A 101 -18.83 -6.57 3.39
N ALA A 102 -18.71 -6.68 2.07
CA ALA A 102 -17.45 -7.05 1.41
C ALA A 102 -16.32 -6.06 1.75
N ALA A 103 -16.61 -4.76 1.80
CA ALA A 103 -15.64 -3.75 2.21
C ALA A 103 -15.20 -3.90 3.68
N ARG A 104 -16.13 -4.26 4.59
CA ARG A 104 -15.81 -4.57 5.99
C ARG A 104 -14.92 -5.80 6.09
N GLN A 105 -15.23 -6.87 5.35
CA GLN A 105 -14.43 -8.09 5.33
C GLN A 105 -13.03 -7.84 4.77
N LEU A 106 -12.90 -6.99 3.74
CA LEU A 106 -11.62 -6.57 3.21
C LEU A 106 -10.76 -5.90 4.29
N VAL A 107 -11.27 -4.84 4.91
CA VAL A 107 -10.55 -4.11 5.96
C VAL A 107 -10.15 -5.02 7.12
N PHE A 108 -11.02 -5.95 7.51
CA PHE A 108 -10.74 -6.92 8.58
C PHE A 108 -9.58 -7.85 8.22
N ILE A 109 -9.64 -8.51 7.05
CA ILE A 109 -8.61 -9.48 6.67
C ILE A 109 -7.26 -8.81 6.39
N THR A 110 -7.27 -7.64 5.77
CA THR A 110 -6.04 -6.89 5.47
C THR A 110 -5.41 -6.36 6.75
N PHE A 111 -6.20 -5.86 7.71
CA PHE A 111 -5.69 -5.47 9.02
C PHE A 111 -5.07 -6.64 9.78
N ALA A 112 -5.76 -7.78 9.85
CA ALA A 112 -5.25 -8.97 10.52
C ALA A 112 -3.93 -9.45 9.87
N MET A 113 -3.88 -9.53 8.54
CA MET A 113 -2.68 -9.92 7.81
C MET A 113 -1.53 -8.92 7.99
N SER A 114 -1.80 -7.62 7.89
CA SER A 114 -0.78 -6.59 8.06
C SER A 114 -0.19 -6.59 9.46
N LEU A 115 -1.01 -6.83 10.47
CA LEU A 115 -0.57 -6.95 11.86
C LEU A 115 0.33 -8.19 12.06
N VAL A 116 -0.07 -9.34 11.52
CA VAL A 116 0.75 -10.57 11.58
C VAL A 116 2.08 -10.37 10.88
N ILE A 117 2.08 -9.77 9.69
CA ILE A 117 3.32 -9.48 8.94
C ILE A 117 4.18 -8.47 9.69
N ALA A 118 3.60 -7.41 10.25
CA ALA A 118 4.36 -6.42 11.03
C ALA A 118 5.03 -7.05 12.25
N ILE A 119 4.30 -7.88 13.01
CA ILE A 119 4.84 -8.59 14.17
C ILE A 119 5.94 -9.58 13.73
N ALA A 120 5.72 -10.35 12.67
CA ALA A 120 6.72 -11.28 12.14
C ALA A 120 7.99 -10.55 11.68
N CYS A 121 7.84 -9.46 10.92
CA CYS A 121 8.97 -8.63 10.49
C CYS A 121 9.73 -8.03 11.67
N HIS A 122 9.04 -7.67 12.75
CA HIS A 122 9.66 -7.13 13.95
C HIS A 122 10.44 -8.19 14.73
N LEU A 123 9.83 -9.35 14.96
CA LEU A 123 10.46 -10.46 15.68
C LEU A 123 11.66 -11.04 14.93
N PHE A 124 11.56 -11.14 13.61
CA PHE A 124 12.58 -11.75 12.75
C PHE A 124 13.44 -10.74 11.99
N SER A 125 13.43 -9.45 12.37
CA SER A 125 14.15 -8.38 11.66
C SER A 125 15.63 -8.69 11.42
N ASN A 126 16.32 -9.18 12.44
CA ASN A 126 17.75 -9.52 12.35
C ASN A 126 18.02 -10.69 11.39
N GLN A 127 17.20 -11.74 11.47
CA GLN A 127 17.31 -12.90 10.60
C GLN A 127 16.95 -12.53 9.15
N LEU A 128 15.87 -11.75 8.95
CA LEU A 128 15.41 -11.33 7.64
C LEU A 128 16.47 -10.50 6.91
N LEU A 129 16.97 -9.46 7.57
CA LEU A 129 18.02 -8.61 6.98
C LEU A 129 19.32 -9.38 6.77
N GLY A 130 19.70 -10.27 7.72
CA GLY A 130 20.90 -11.07 7.62
C GLY A 130 20.85 -12.13 6.52
N VAL A 131 19.70 -12.81 6.34
CA VAL A 131 19.54 -13.83 5.29
C VAL A 131 19.44 -13.22 3.89
N ILE A 132 18.72 -12.09 3.76
CA ILE A 132 18.49 -11.48 2.44
C ILE A 132 19.72 -10.71 1.96
N PHE A 133 20.38 -9.96 2.84
CA PHE A 133 21.46 -9.06 2.43
C PHE A 133 22.86 -9.50 2.87
N GLY A 134 22.95 -10.55 3.68
CA GLY A 134 24.20 -11.19 4.02
C GLY A 134 25.19 -10.28 4.72
N GLN A 135 26.40 -10.16 4.16
CA GLN A 135 27.52 -9.44 4.75
C GLN A 135 27.63 -8.03 4.18
N VAL A 136 26.75 -7.13 4.65
CA VAL A 136 26.90 -5.68 4.38
C VAL A 136 27.71 -5.02 5.51
N GLU A 137 28.26 -3.84 5.24
CA GLU A 137 29.00 -3.07 6.23
C GLU A 137 28.16 -2.86 7.51
N PRO A 138 28.78 -2.93 8.71
CA PRO A 138 28.05 -2.76 9.98
C PRO A 138 27.25 -1.47 10.08
N ALA A 139 27.75 -0.37 9.50
CA ALA A 139 27.06 0.93 9.47
C ALA A 139 25.79 0.88 8.62
N VAL A 140 25.79 0.13 7.50
CA VAL A 140 24.61 -0.08 6.65
C VAL A 140 23.57 -0.92 7.39
N MET A 141 24.00 -2.00 8.04
CA MET A 141 23.13 -2.89 8.78
C MET A 141 22.44 -2.19 9.97
N ASP A 142 23.18 -1.35 10.72
CA ASP A 142 22.60 -0.59 11.84
C ASP A 142 21.53 0.41 11.37
N ASN A 143 21.82 1.15 10.30
CA ASN A 143 20.84 2.05 9.67
C ASN A 143 19.64 1.29 9.11
N ALA A 144 19.86 0.13 8.48
CA ALA A 144 18.78 -0.70 7.94
C ALA A 144 17.84 -1.21 9.03
N LYS A 145 18.37 -1.65 10.18
CA LYS A 145 17.57 -2.06 11.34
C LYS A 145 16.69 -0.93 11.88
N LYS A 146 17.26 0.26 12.03
CA LYS A 146 16.54 1.45 12.51
C LYS A 146 15.41 1.86 11.55
N TYR A 147 15.70 1.86 10.24
CA TYR A 147 14.72 2.19 9.22
C TYR A 147 13.61 1.11 9.13
N PHE A 148 13.98 -0.16 9.15
CA PHE A 148 13.06 -1.29 9.06
C PHE A 148 12.09 -1.35 10.24
N PHE A 149 12.53 -0.99 11.44
CA PHE A 149 11.70 -0.94 12.64
C PHE A 149 10.45 -0.08 12.43
N PHE A 150 10.62 1.20 12.05
CA PHE A 150 9.51 2.12 11.81
C PHE A 150 8.71 1.75 10.55
N SER A 151 9.39 1.25 9.51
CA SER A 151 8.73 0.78 8.29
C SER A 151 7.77 -0.38 8.57
N ALA A 152 8.22 -1.40 9.30
CA ALA A 152 7.37 -2.54 9.66
C ALA A 152 6.19 -2.12 10.55
N MET A 153 6.41 -1.19 11.47
CA MET A 153 5.34 -0.62 12.30
C MET A 153 4.29 0.14 11.49
N SER A 154 4.67 0.66 10.32
CA SER A 154 3.77 1.39 9.43
C SER A 154 2.89 0.49 8.53
N TYR A 155 3.15 -0.83 8.45
CA TYR A 155 2.41 -1.74 7.56
C TYR A 155 0.90 -1.75 7.76
N PRO A 156 0.36 -1.80 8.99
CA PRO A 156 -1.08 -1.72 9.19
C PRO A 156 -1.69 -0.40 8.68
N PHE A 157 -0.93 0.70 8.79
CA PHE A 157 -1.41 2.01 8.36
C PHE A 157 -1.52 2.11 6.83
N ILE A 158 -0.48 1.67 6.11
CA ILE A 158 -0.52 1.69 4.65
C ILE A 158 -1.52 0.69 4.10
N ALA A 159 -1.63 -0.51 4.67
CA ALA A 159 -2.57 -1.53 4.26
C ALA A 159 -4.04 -1.04 4.37
N LEU A 160 -4.39 -0.41 5.49
CA LEU A 160 -5.73 0.16 5.68
C LEU A 160 -5.99 1.39 4.81
N TYR A 161 -4.96 2.19 4.52
CA TYR A 161 -5.06 3.29 3.57
C TYR A 161 -5.36 2.77 2.16
N ASP A 162 -4.64 1.75 1.71
CA ASP A 162 -4.84 1.13 0.39
C ASP A 162 -6.24 0.54 0.24
N ASP A 163 -6.73 -0.16 1.26
CA ASP A 163 -8.10 -0.67 1.28
C ASP A 163 -9.12 0.46 1.15
N GLY A 164 -8.96 1.50 1.95
CA GLY A 164 -9.85 2.65 1.94
C GLY A 164 -9.83 3.40 0.60
N ALA A 165 -8.65 3.60 0.02
CA ALA A 165 -8.48 4.20 -1.30
C ALA A 165 -9.12 3.34 -2.38
N CYS A 166 -8.95 2.02 -2.33
CA CYS A 166 -9.57 1.06 -3.23
C CYS A 166 -11.10 1.06 -3.11
N ILE A 167 -11.65 1.10 -1.91
CA ILE A 167 -13.10 1.21 -1.66
C ILE A 167 -13.65 2.53 -2.22
N LEU A 168 -12.94 3.65 -2.10
CA LEU A 168 -13.34 4.93 -2.69
C LEU A 168 -13.30 4.88 -4.22
N ARG A 169 -12.27 4.26 -4.80
CA ARG A 169 -12.16 4.04 -6.25
C ARG A 169 -13.30 3.14 -6.77
N ALA A 170 -13.68 2.10 -6.02
CA ALA A 170 -14.83 1.26 -6.34
C ALA A 170 -16.15 2.03 -6.40
N GLN A 171 -16.26 3.13 -5.66
CA GLN A 171 -17.39 4.04 -5.67
C GLN A 171 -17.32 5.13 -6.77
N GLU A 172 -16.37 5.01 -7.71
CA GLU A 172 -16.10 6.00 -8.76
C GLU A 172 -15.57 7.34 -8.22
N ASN A 173 -14.94 7.34 -7.05
CA ASN A 173 -14.35 8.53 -6.43
C ASN A 173 -12.85 8.40 -6.31
N SER A 174 -12.12 8.73 -7.38
CA SER A 174 -10.65 8.73 -7.39
C SER A 174 -10.03 10.05 -6.90
N LYS A 175 -10.85 11.12 -6.78
CA LYS A 175 -10.35 12.44 -6.35
C LYS A 175 -10.01 12.47 -4.86
N LEU A 176 -10.80 11.81 -4.03
CA LEU A 176 -10.57 11.81 -2.58
C LEU A 176 -9.27 11.11 -2.18
N PRO A 177 -8.96 9.88 -2.64
CA PRO A 177 -7.66 9.26 -2.37
C PRO A 177 -6.49 10.14 -2.81
N MET A 178 -6.52 10.71 -4.02
CA MET A 178 -5.50 11.62 -4.52
C MET A 178 -5.29 12.84 -3.62
N GLN A 179 -6.38 13.47 -3.14
CA GLN A 179 -6.28 14.62 -2.23
C GLN A 179 -5.67 14.23 -0.89
N ILE A 180 -6.04 13.06 -0.33
CA ILE A 180 -5.49 12.55 0.93
C ILE A 180 -4.01 12.23 0.75
N SER A 181 -3.63 11.57 -0.35
CA SER A 181 -2.24 11.26 -0.70
C SER A 181 -1.41 12.55 -0.83
N PHE A 182 -1.93 13.57 -1.52
CA PHE A 182 -1.25 14.86 -1.67
C PHE A 182 -0.93 15.50 -0.31
N VAL A 183 -1.91 15.55 0.61
CA VAL A 183 -1.72 16.12 1.95
C VAL A 183 -0.77 15.25 2.78
N ALA A 184 -0.90 13.93 2.71
CA ALA A 184 -0.03 13.00 3.43
C ALA A 184 1.42 13.11 2.96
N ASN A 185 1.64 13.25 1.65
CA ASN A 185 2.95 13.48 1.08
C ASN A 185 3.55 14.83 1.51
N GLY A 186 2.74 15.88 1.56
CA GLY A 186 3.16 17.17 2.11
C GLY A 186 3.59 17.09 3.58
N ILE A 187 2.83 16.36 4.40
CA ILE A 187 3.17 16.09 5.80
C ILE A 187 4.48 15.29 5.89
N ASN A 188 4.65 14.27 5.05
CA ASN A 188 5.87 13.47 5.00
C ASN A 188 7.10 14.34 4.71
N VAL A 189 7.07 15.18 3.66
CA VAL A 189 8.18 16.09 3.32
C VAL A 189 8.50 17.00 4.50
N ALA A 190 7.50 17.65 5.08
CA ALA A 190 7.70 18.58 6.18
C ALA A 190 8.33 17.88 7.40
N LEU A 191 7.82 16.70 7.75
CA LEU A 191 8.37 15.92 8.87
C LEU A 191 9.76 15.38 8.57
N ASN A 192 10.04 14.96 7.33
CA ASN A 192 11.38 14.53 6.92
C ASN A 192 12.41 15.65 7.11
N LEU A 193 12.09 16.86 6.64
CA LEU A 193 12.96 18.01 6.84
C LEU A 193 13.19 18.31 8.32
N ILE A 194 12.15 18.28 9.15
CA ILE A 194 12.26 18.54 10.58
C ILE A 194 13.08 17.43 11.26
N PHE A 195 12.75 16.16 11.03
CA PHE A 195 13.36 15.04 11.77
C PHE A 195 14.81 14.78 11.34
N VAL A 196 15.11 14.95 10.06
CA VAL A 196 16.45 14.67 9.54
C VAL A 196 17.38 15.89 9.72
N TRP A 197 16.91 17.11 9.40
CA TRP A 197 17.77 18.29 9.36
C TRP A 197 17.76 19.10 10.67
N VAL A 198 16.60 19.20 11.33
CA VAL A 198 16.52 19.99 12.57
C VAL A 198 16.82 19.14 13.82
N LEU A 199 16.21 17.95 13.89
CA LEU A 199 16.38 17.04 15.04
C LEU A 199 17.55 16.07 14.88
N HIS A 200 18.19 16.00 13.71
CA HIS A 200 19.32 15.13 13.39
C HIS A 200 19.09 13.64 13.74
N LEU A 201 17.84 13.16 13.59
CA LEU A 201 17.48 11.77 13.89
C LEU A 201 17.96 10.77 12.80
N GLY A 202 18.60 11.27 11.74
CA GLY A 202 19.14 10.44 10.66
C GLY A 202 18.06 9.61 9.95
N VAL A 203 18.41 8.39 9.57
CA VAL A 203 17.54 7.45 8.83
C VAL A 203 16.28 7.08 9.63
N ALA A 204 16.39 6.99 10.97
CA ALA A 204 15.23 6.73 11.83
C ALA A 204 14.19 7.86 11.78
N GLY A 205 14.65 9.12 11.64
CA GLY A 205 13.77 10.28 11.46
C GLY A 205 12.97 10.19 10.17
N SER A 206 13.59 9.82 9.05
CA SER A 206 12.92 9.65 7.77
C SER A 206 11.84 8.57 7.81
N SER A 207 12.14 7.39 8.37
CA SER A 207 11.16 6.32 8.50
C SER A 207 10.02 6.66 9.47
N ALA A 208 10.29 7.39 10.55
CA ALA A 208 9.26 7.88 11.47
C ALA A 208 8.33 8.91 10.80
N ALA A 209 8.88 9.82 9.97
CA ALA A 209 8.09 10.76 9.19
C ALA A 209 7.12 10.03 8.24
N THR A 210 7.62 9.03 7.54
CA THR A 210 6.80 8.18 6.65
C THR A 210 5.72 7.42 7.42
N MET A 211 6.02 6.89 8.59
CA MET A 211 5.03 6.22 9.44
C MET A 211 3.90 7.17 9.87
N ILE A 212 4.24 8.39 10.30
CA ILE A 212 3.24 9.39 10.71
C ILE A 212 2.36 9.82 9.52
N ALA A 213 2.96 10.05 8.34
CA ALA A 213 2.22 10.40 7.13
C ALA A 213 1.25 9.28 6.72
N ARG A 214 1.67 8.01 6.79
CA ARG A 214 0.81 6.83 6.53
C ARG A 214 -0.32 6.72 7.56
N ALA A 215 -0.05 6.96 8.84
CA ALA A 215 -1.06 6.96 9.88
C ALA A 215 -2.11 8.07 9.64
N PHE A 216 -1.67 9.27 9.26
CA PHE A 216 -2.57 10.36 8.86
C PHE A 216 -3.44 9.96 7.66
N ALA A 217 -2.84 9.40 6.60
CA ALA A 217 -3.56 8.99 5.40
C ALA A 217 -4.62 7.92 5.71
N MET A 218 -4.29 6.94 6.54
CA MET A 218 -5.23 5.92 7.03
C MET A 218 -6.41 6.57 7.78
N VAL A 219 -6.14 7.41 8.76
CA VAL A 219 -7.20 8.06 9.55
C VAL A 219 -8.10 8.92 8.66
N ALA A 220 -7.51 9.69 7.74
CA ALA A 220 -8.23 10.55 6.82
C ALA A 220 -9.17 9.75 5.90
N VAL A 221 -8.68 8.65 5.30
CA VAL A 221 -9.50 7.83 4.40
C VAL A 221 -10.61 7.10 5.14
N LEU A 222 -10.32 6.53 6.32
CA LEU A 222 -11.33 5.86 7.14
C LEU A 222 -12.40 6.83 7.66
N TYR A 223 -11.99 8.03 8.06
CA TYR A 223 -12.94 9.09 8.45
C TYR A 223 -13.88 9.48 7.31
N LYS A 224 -13.37 9.62 6.08
CA LYS A 224 -14.19 9.92 4.90
C LYS A 224 -15.16 8.78 4.56
N LEU A 225 -14.80 7.53 4.77
CA LEU A 225 -15.67 6.37 4.55
C LEU A 225 -16.81 6.26 5.57
N ARG A 226 -16.75 6.96 6.70
CA ARG A 226 -17.86 7.07 7.67
C ARG A 226 -18.99 7.98 7.18
N ASN A 227 -18.76 8.79 6.15
CA ASN A 227 -19.75 9.77 5.69
C ASN A 227 -21.01 9.07 5.13
N PRO A 228 -22.22 9.43 5.61
CA PRO A 228 -23.48 8.82 5.18
C PRO A 228 -23.81 9.06 3.69
N LYS A 229 -23.17 10.03 3.04
CA LYS A 229 -23.35 10.31 1.61
C LYS A 229 -22.64 9.31 0.69
N MET A 230 -21.77 8.46 1.24
CA MET A 230 -21.05 7.44 0.46
C MET A 230 -21.94 6.25 0.13
N LYS A 231 -21.70 5.60 -1.03
CA LYS A 231 -22.43 4.39 -1.44
C LYS A 231 -22.08 3.18 -0.55
N ILE A 232 -20.83 3.08 -0.14
CA ILE A 232 -20.31 2.12 0.84
C ILE A 232 -19.93 2.92 2.08
N GLN A 233 -20.47 2.53 3.23
CA GLN A 233 -20.24 3.21 4.51
C GLN A 233 -19.61 2.22 5.49
N LEU A 234 -18.48 2.62 6.07
CA LEU A 234 -17.84 1.85 7.12
C LEU A 234 -18.06 2.59 8.45
N ARG A 235 -19.05 2.18 9.24
CA ARG A 235 -19.35 2.79 10.55
C ARG A 235 -18.81 1.98 11.71
N ASP A 236 -18.87 0.65 11.65
CA ASP A 236 -18.55 -0.25 12.75
C ASP A 236 -17.31 -1.08 12.40
N TYR A 237 -16.13 -0.55 12.71
CA TYR A 237 -14.85 -1.23 12.42
C TYR A 237 -14.55 -2.37 13.41
N PHE A 238 -15.07 -2.30 14.65
CA PHE A 238 -14.76 -3.26 15.71
C PHE A 238 -15.78 -4.40 15.86
N SER A 239 -16.96 -4.29 15.23
CA SER A 239 -18.03 -5.31 15.32
C SER A 239 -18.14 -6.15 14.05
N ILE A 240 -17.01 -6.45 13.40
CA ILE A 240 -17.00 -7.22 12.16
C ILE A 240 -16.98 -8.70 12.51
N ARG A 241 -18.04 -9.42 12.16
CA ARG A 241 -18.02 -10.89 12.19
C ARG A 241 -17.42 -11.40 10.88
N PRO A 242 -16.38 -12.26 10.93
CA PRO A 242 -15.74 -12.78 9.73
C PRO A 242 -16.74 -13.65 8.94
N GLU A 243 -17.00 -13.26 7.69
CA GLU A 243 -17.78 -14.02 6.72
C GLU A 243 -16.86 -14.72 5.73
N TRP A 244 -16.57 -15.98 5.96
CA TRP A 244 -15.61 -16.79 5.21
C TRP A 244 -15.91 -16.85 3.71
N GLU A 245 -17.18 -16.79 3.31
CA GLU A 245 -17.59 -16.77 1.90
C GLU A 245 -17.14 -15.48 1.18
N GLU A 246 -17.26 -14.32 1.80
CA GLU A 246 -16.85 -13.05 1.20
C GLU A 246 -15.31 -12.90 1.23
N ILE A 247 -14.67 -13.30 2.31
CA ILE A 247 -13.19 -13.35 2.43
C ILE A 247 -12.61 -14.25 1.32
N LYS A 248 -13.16 -15.46 1.13
CA LYS A 248 -12.72 -16.37 0.07
C LYS A 248 -12.86 -15.78 -1.33
N ARG A 249 -13.88 -14.96 -1.58
CA ARG A 249 -14.05 -14.27 -2.87
C ARG A 249 -12.99 -13.21 -3.10
N ILE A 250 -12.67 -12.44 -2.05
CA ILE A 250 -11.62 -11.40 -2.10
C ILE A 250 -10.28 -12.07 -2.37
N LEU A 251 -9.94 -13.12 -1.60
CA LEU A 251 -8.70 -13.87 -1.75
C LEU A 251 -8.59 -14.55 -3.12
N HIS A 252 -9.69 -15.08 -3.66
CA HIS A 252 -9.69 -15.73 -4.98
C HIS A 252 -9.30 -14.79 -6.14
N ILE A 253 -9.49 -13.49 -5.96
CA ILE A 253 -9.08 -12.48 -6.94
C ILE A 253 -7.73 -11.85 -6.53
N GLY A 254 -7.58 -11.53 -5.26
CA GLY A 254 -6.39 -10.85 -4.74
C GLY A 254 -5.13 -11.73 -4.77
N VAL A 255 -5.24 -13.02 -4.42
CA VAL A 255 -4.07 -13.91 -4.36
C VAL A 255 -3.41 -14.12 -5.74
N PRO A 256 -4.13 -14.43 -6.83
CA PRO A 256 -3.51 -14.53 -8.15
C PRO A 256 -2.84 -13.23 -8.60
N SER A 257 -3.49 -12.08 -8.37
CA SER A 257 -2.91 -10.76 -8.67
C SER A 257 -1.68 -10.47 -7.80
N GLY A 258 -1.71 -10.91 -6.54
CA GLY A 258 -0.57 -10.79 -5.62
C GLY A 258 0.61 -11.65 -6.04
N ILE A 259 0.37 -12.87 -6.52
CA ILE A 259 1.42 -13.75 -7.02
C ILE A 259 2.07 -13.15 -8.27
N GLU A 260 1.27 -12.64 -9.22
CA GLU A 260 1.76 -12.02 -10.44
C GLU A 260 2.68 -10.83 -10.15
N ASN A 261 2.20 -9.86 -9.37
CA ASN A 261 2.98 -8.69 -8.97
C ASN A 261 4.17 -9.07 -8.06
N GLY A 262 3.95 -10.03 -7.14
CA GLY A 262 4.95 -10.51 -6.21
C GLY A 262 6.13 -11.20 -6.90
N MET A 263 5.91 -11.99 -7.95
CA MET A 263 6.98 -12.62 -8.71
C MET A 263 7.93 -11.60 -9.34
N PHE A 264 7.38 -10.52 -9.88
CA PHE A 264 8.19 -9.44 -10.45
C PHE A 264 9.03 -8.74 -9.36
N GLN A 265 8.42 -8.42 -8.22
CA GLN A 265 9.12 -7.76 -7.11
C GLN A 265 10.13 -8.70 -6.44
N PHE A 266 9.83 -10.01 -6.37
CA PHE A 266 10.78 -11.00 -5.87
C PHE A 266 12.03 -11.07 -6.77
N GLY A 267 11.86 -10.99 -8.09
CA GLY A 267 12.98 -10.88 -9.03
C GLY A 267 13.84 -9.64 -8.75
N LYS A 268 13.22 -8.47 -8.54
CA LYS A 268 13.95 -7.24 -8.15
C LYS A 268 14.69 -7.40 -6.81
N LEU A 269 14.06 -8.04 -5.82
CA LEU A 269 14.69 -8.30 -4.51
C LEU A 269 15.90 -9.24 -4.64
N ALA A 270 15.82 -10.27 -5.47
CA ALA A 270 16.93 -11.17 -5.73
C ALA A 270 18.13 -10.45 -6.38
N ILE A 271 17.87 -9.55 -7.33
CA ILE A 271 18.89 -8.67 -7.92
C ILE A 271 19.49 -7.75 -6.83
N GLN A 272 18.67 -7.13 -6.00
CA GLN A 272 19.13 -6.27 -4.90
C GLN A 272 20.01 -7.04 -3.90
N SER A 273 19.64 -8.28 -3.58
CA SER A 273 20.45 -9.17 -2.73
C SER A 273 21.81 -9.47 -3.36
N THR A 274 21.87 -9.69 -4.68
CA THR A 274 23.13 -9.91 -5.39
C THR A 274 24.02 -8.66 -5.39
N VAL A 275 23.42 -7.49 -5.62
CA VAL A 275 24.14 -6.19 -5.60
C VAL A 275 24.65 -5.86 -4.20
N SER A 276 23.97 -6.32 -3.14
CA SER A 276 24.44 -6.12 -1.76
C SER A 276 25.82 -6.74 -1.50
N LEU A 277 26.19 -7.78 -2.26
CA LEU A 277 27.51 -8.41 -2.20
C LEU A 277 28.62 -7.60 -2.90
N MET A 278 28.25 -6.62 -3.74
CA MET A 278 29.20 -5.77 -4.48
C MET A 278 29.70 -4.56 -3.68
N GLY A 279 29.17 -4.37 -2.48
CA GLY A 279 29.58 -3.31 -1.56
C GLY A 279 28.66 -2.08 -1.59
N THR A 280 28.89 -1.21 -0.62
CA THR A 280 28.01 -0.06 -0.29
C THR A 280 27.83 0.90 -1.45
N ALA A 281 28.87 1.17 -2.23
CA ALA A 281 28.81 2.07 -3.38
C ALA A 281 27.87 1.54 -4.48
N ALA A 282 27.90 0.22 -4.75
CA ALA A 282 27.03 -0.41 -5.75
C ALA A 282 25.56 -0.37 -5.31
N ILE A 283 25.28 -0.63 -4.03
CA ILE A 283 23.92 -0.54 -3.46
C ILE A 283 23.38 0.89 -3.56
N ALA A 284 24.20 1.89 -3.19
CA ALA A 284 23.80 3.28 -3.26
C ALA A 284 23.53 3.74 -4.70
N ALA A 285 24.37 3.35 -5.66
CA ALA A 285 24.19 3.63 -7.07
C ALA A 285 22.89 3.01 -7.62
N GLN A 286 22.61 1.75 -7.28
CA GLN A 286 21.36 1.09 -7.66
C GLN A 286 20.14 1.76 -7.03
N GLY A 287 20.23 2.17 -5.75
CA GLY A 287 19.17 2.91 -5.08
C GLY A 287 18.82 4.21 -5.79
N MET A 288 19.83 4.95 -6.26
CA MET A 288 19.62 6.15 -7.05
C MET A 288 19.04 5.87 -8.45
N THR A 289 19.44 4.77 -9.09
CA THR A 289 18.92 4.36 -10.40
C THR A 289 17.46 3.96 -10.35
N ASN A 290 17.04 3.25 -9.31
CA ASN A 290 15.64 2.83 -9.10
C ASN A 290 14.65 4.01 -8.96
N ILE A 291 15.14 5.23 -8.70
CA ILE A 291 14.31 6.43 -8.63
C ILE A 291 13.96 6.96 -10.03
N ILE A 292 14.80 6.66 -11.00
CA ILE A 292 14.67 7.17 -12.39
C ILE A 292 13.74 6.24 -13.19
N GLU A 293 13.59 4.97 -12.83
CA GLU A 293 12.63 4.01 -13.42
C GLU A 293 11.19 4.28 -12.95
#